data_0bc891281bbfc0c9941afcd9c689e3d8
#
_entry.id   0bc891281bbfc0c9941afcd9c689e3d8
#
_cell.length_a   1.000
_cell.length_b   1.000
_cell.length_c   1.000
_cell.angle_alpha   90.00
_cell.angle_beta   90.00
_cell.angle_gamma   90.00
#
_symmetry.space_group_name_H-M   'P 1'
#
loop_
_entity.id
_entity.type
_entity.pdbx_description
1 polymer ?
#
loop_
_entity_poly.entity_id
_entity_poly.type
_entity_poly.pdbx_seq_one_letter_code
_entity_poly.pdbx_strand_id
1 'polypeptide(L)'
;MTKKEKTQIIRKTITSLEKVYQEVEPADPKPVFEQMLHSILSLNESPSGTRQAFELFELEFVDWNEVRVSAVAEIGRVLKDAGLDPEKARILKAALGRLFVKKNQLSMDFLLNYKEKKAHDFLKAFPGLPSPTLNEIMLLSLGHPFFPVTDKVVKVCHAIDVATEDQDIDELAQLLSDSIPKKQMLKAYHLFCAYADDLKPVKKPKKTAKKSPAKKPAAKKTAKKAPAKKAASAKKTTKKAAKKKPKK
;
A
#
# COMPACT_ATOMS: atom_id res chain seq x y z
N MET A 1 -30.47 4.28 2.17
CA MET A 1 -30.35 5.61 1.53
C MET A 1 -30.13 5.47 0.03
N THR A 2 -30.80 6.29 -0.78
CA THR A 2 -30.61 6.35 -2.23
C THR A 2 -29.31 7.08 -2.60
N LYS A 3 -28.76 6.84 -3.80
CA LYS A 3 -27.59 7.57 -4.32
C LYS A 3 -27.80 9.10 -4.30
N LYS A 4 -29.02 9.56 -4.59
CA LYS A 4 -29.38 10.99 -4.58
C LYS A 4 -29.30 11.61 -3.18
N GLU A 5 -29.78 10.91 -2.16
CA GLU A 5 -29.69 11.35 -0.76
C GLU A 5 -28.23 11.42 -0.31
N LYS A 6 -27.44 10.39 -0.57
CA LYS A 6 -26.01 10.36 -0.27
C LYS A 6 -25.27 11.53 -0.92
N THR A 7 -25.53 11.79 -2.21
CA THR A 7 -24.94 12.94 -2.94
C THR A 7 -25.31 14.27 -2.27
N GLN A 8 -26.55 14.44 -1.82
CA GLN A 8 -26.98 15.67 -1.16
C GLN A 8 -26.31 15.85 0.22
N ILE A 9 -26.13 14.79 0.98
CA ILE A 9 -25.39 14.81 2.26
C ILE A 9 -23.94 15.19 2.02
N ILE A 10 -23.25 14.55 1.07
CA ILE A 10 -21.85 14.85 0.72
C ILE A 10 -21.69 16.35 0.41
N ARG A 11 -22.53 16.89 -0.46
CA ARG A 11 -22.44 18.31 -0.85
C ARG A 11 -22.71 19.27 0.31
N LYS A 12 -23.73 18.99 1.13
CA LYS A 12 -24.02 19.78 2.35
C LYS A 12 -22.86 19.73 3.33
N THR A 13 -22.26 18.54 3.52
CA THR A 13 -21.08 18.39 4.38
C THR A 13 -19.93 19.23 3.89
N ILE A 14 -19.58 19.17 2.60
CA ILE A 14 -18.50 19.99 2.02
C ILE A 14 -18.75 21.47 2.29
N THR A 15 -19.96 21.97 2.00
CA THR A 15 -20.33 23.38 2.26
C THR A 15 -20.23 23.76 3.74
N SER A 16 -20.54 22.84 4.65
CA SER A 16 -20.38 23.07 6.08
C SER A 16 -18.91 23.07 6.50
N LEU A 17 -18.11 22.14 5.97
CA LEU A 17 -16.68 22.07 6.25
C LEU A 17 -15.91 23.28 5.70
N GLU A 18 -16.30 23.83 4.55
CA GLU A 18 -15.72 25.07 4.01
C GLU A 18 -15.88 26.26 4.96
N LYS A 19 -16.96 26.29 5.74
CA LYS A 19 -17.19 27.34 6.74
C LYS A 19 -16.39 27.15 8.02
N VAL A 20 -16.12 25.90 8.39
CA VAL A 20 -15.36 25.55 9.59
C VAL A 20 -13.86 25.62 9.35
N TYR A 21 -13.41 25.08 8.21
CA TYR A 21 -12.00 24.95 7.83
C TYR A 21 -11.62 25.98 6.75
N GLN A 22 -11.81 27.28 7.05
CA GLN A 22 -11.59 28.37 6.08
C GLN A 22 -10.14 28.49 5.62
N GLU A 23 -9.18 28.08 6.49
CA GLU A 23 -7.74 28.17 6.22
C GLU A 23 -7.16 26.93 5.52
N VAL A 24 -8.01 25.90 5.25
CA VAL A 24 -7.55 24.71 4.55
C VAL A 24 -7.47 25.00 3.06
N GLU A 25 -6.27 25.26 2.60
CA GLU A 25 -5.96 25.36 1.18
C GLU A 25 -5.29 24.08 0.67
N PRO A 26 -5.56 23.69 -0.59
CA PRO A 26 -4.83 22.59 -1.20
C PRO A 26 -3.33 22.90 -1.24
N ALA A 27 -2.50 21.97 -0.78
CA ALA A 27 -1.06 22.08 -0.93
C ALA A 27 -0.65 22.06 -2.41
N ASP A 28 0.49 22.65 -2.71
CA ASP A 28 1.07 22.58 -4.05
C ASP A 28 1.25 21.13 -4.49
N PRO A 29 0.98 20.82 -5.77
CA PRO A 29 1.12 19.47 -6.28
C PRO A 29 2.58 19.00 -6.21
N LYS A 30 2.80 17.85 -5.58
CA LYS A 30 4.11 17.20 -5.60
C LYS A 30 4.41 16.64 -7.00
N PRO A 31 5.69 16.54 -7.39
CA PRO A 31 6.09 15.77 -8.57
C PRO A 31 5.44 14.39 -8.57
N VAL A 32 4.98 13.92 -9.73
CA VAL A 32 4.15 12.70 -9.82
C VAL A 32 4.84 11.46 -9.22
N PHE A 33 6.16 11.36 -9.41
CA PHE A 33 6.96 10.28 -8.85
C PHE A 33 7.01 10.34 -7.31
N GLU A 34 7.26 11.50 -6.75
CA GLU A 34 7.27 11.72 -5.29
C GLU A 34 5.90 11.47 -4.68
N GLN A 35 4.83 11.92 -5.36
CA GLN A 35 3.47 11.63 -4.91
C GLN A 35 3.19 10.13 -4.87
N MET A 36 3.63 9.37 -5.87
CA MET A 36 3.48 7.92 -5.89
C MET A 36 4.16 7.28 -4.67
N LEU A 37 5.41 7.65 -4.39
CA LEU A 37 6.15 7.15 -3.23
C LEU A 37 5.43 7.50 -1.93
N HIS A 38 5.04 8.78 -1.79
CA HIS A 38 4.32 9.27 -0.62
C HIS A 38 3.01 8.52 -0.42
N SER A 39 2.19 8.37 -1.47
CA SER A 39 0.89 7.69 -1.38
C SER A 39 1.00 6.19 -1.08
N ILE A 40 2.07 5.51 -1.54
CA ILE A 40 2.32 4.11 -1.15
C ILE A 40 2.68 4.03 0.33
N LEU A 41 3.57 4.90 0.80
CA LEU A 41 4.10 4.84 2.16
C LEU A 41 3.08 5.33 3.20
N SER A 42 2.30 6.35 2.88
CA SER A 42 1.35 6.98 3.82
C SER A 42 0.01 6.25 3.93
N LEU A 43 -0.35 5.37 2.99
CA LEU A 43 -1.65 4.70 3.01
C LEU A 43 -1.85 3.91 4.32
N ASN A 44 -2.86 4.30 5.11
CA ASN A 44 -3.22 3.70 6.40
C ASN A 44 -2.12 3.75 7.47
N GLU A 45 -1.22 4.73 7.35
CA GLU A 45 -0.09 4.92 8.26
C GLU A 45 -0.15 6.29 8.96
N SER A 46 0.67 6.43 10.00
CA SER A 46 0.81 7.71 10.69
C SER A 46 1.67 8.69 9.89
N PRO A 47 1.36 10.00 9.91
CA PRO A 47 2.20 11.01 9.28
C PRO A 47 3.64 11.03 9.80
N SER A 48 3.85 10.74 11.08
CA SER A 48 5.19 10.65 11.69
C SER A 48 5.97 9.47 11.16
N GLY A 49 5.35 8.28 11.09
CA GLY A 49 5.99 7.09 10.53
C GLY A 49 6.34 7.25 9.05
N THR A 50 5.43 7.86 8.28
CA THR A 50 5.70 8.16 6.85
C THR A 50 6.91 9.08 6.69
N ARG A 51 7.02 10.15 7.50
CA ARG A 51 8.19 11.04 7.47
C ARG A 51 9.46 10.30 7.84
N GLN A 52 9.44 9.54 8.93
CA GLN A 52 10.58 8.74 9.37
C GLN A 52 11.00 7.73 8.31
N ALA A 53 10.07 7.15 7.57
CA ALA A 53 10.42 6.24 6.46
C ALA A 53 11.23 6.94 5.38
N PHE A 54 10.84 8.15 4.95
CA PHE A 54 11.62 8.90 3.97
C PHE A 54 13.02 9.22 4.49
N GLU A 55 13.15 9.69 5.75
CA GLU A 55 14.43 9.97 6.40
C GLU A 55 15.34 8.71 6.43
N LEU A 56 14.78 7.55 6.77
CA LEU A 56 15.52 6.30 6.78
C LEU A 56 15.88 5.81 5.37
N PHE A 57 15.02 6.02 4.37
CA PHE A 57 15.37 5.69 2.98
C PHE A 57 16.53 6.54 2.47
N GLU A 58 16.57 7.85 2.79
CA GLU A 58 17.67 8.74 2.44
C GLU A 58 18.99 8.39 3.16
N LEU A 59 18.90 7.82 4.36
CA LEU A 59 20.05 7.39 5.14
C LEU A 59 20.62 6.03 4.68
N GLU A 60 19.75 5.08 4.33
CA GLU A 60 20.12 3.68 4.05
C GLU A 60 20.41 3.42 2.57
N PHE A 61 19.91 4.26 1.66
CA PHE A 61 20.05 4.08 0.21
C PHE A 61 20.55 5.38 -0.46
N VAL A 62 21.37 5.20 -1.48
CA VAL A 62 21.89 6.34 -2.25
C VAL A 62 20.80 7.05 -3.06
N ASP A 63 19.88 6.25 -3.64
CA ASP A 63 18.75 6.74 -4.43
C ASP A 63 17.63 5.70 -4.55
N TRP A 64 16.52 6.10 -5.18
CA TRP A 64 15.39 5.19 -5.44
C TRP A 64 15.69 4.08 -6.44
N ASN A 65 16.78 4.18 -7.22
CA ASN A 65 17.20 3.11 -8.09
C ASN A 65 17.88 1.99 -7.30
N GLU A 66 18.62 2.34 -6.24
CA GLU A 66 19.14 1.36 -5.29
C GLU A 66 17.99 0.65 -4.55
N VAL A 67 16.99 1.38 -4.07
CA VAL A 67 15.77 0.77 -3.49
C VAL A 67 15.11 -0.20 -4.48
N ARG A 68 15.03 0.15 -5.75
CA ARG A 68 14.46 -0.71 -6.80
C ARG A 68 15.18 -2.05 -6.94
N VAL A 69 16.50 -2.08 -6.81
CA VAL A 69 17.30 -3.31 -6.99
C VAL A 69 17.49 -4.09 -5.69
N SER A 70 17.36 -3.43 -4.53
CA SER A 70 17.51 -4.05 -3.20
C SER A 70 16.50 -5.17 -2.94
N ALA A 71 16.82 -6.04 -1.98
CA ALA A 71 15.90 -7.11 -1.60
C ALA A 71 14.64 -6.58 -0.91
N VAL A 72 13.49 -7.23 -1.14
CA VAL A 72 12.22 -6.86 -0.45
C VAL A 72 12.37 -6.88 1.06
N ALA A 73 13.16 -7.84 1.60
CA ALA A 73 13.40 -7.94 3.04
C ALA A 73 14.18 -6.73 3.60
N GLU A 74 15.10 -6.18 2.84
CA GLU A 74 15.88 -5.00 3.21
C GLU A 74 15.00 -3.73 3.25
N ILE A 75 14.22 -3.50 2.19
CA ILE A 75 13.22 -2.42 2.14
C ILE A 75 12.22 -2.58 3.28
N GLY A 76 11.75 -3.82 3.54
CA GLY A 76 10.80 -4.13 4.61
C GLY A 76 11.38 -3.87 6.01
N ARG A 77 12.69 -4.06 6.23
CA ARG A 77 13.37 -3.69 7.46
C ARG A 77 13.30 -2.19 7.70
N VAL A 78 13.67 -1.39 6.70
CA VAL A 78 13.61 0.09 6.78
C VAL A 78 12.19 0.57 7.11
N LEU A 79 11.17 0.01 6.44
CA LEU A 79 9.77 0.35 6.73
C LEU A 79 9.37 -0.02 8.15
N LYS A 80 9.76 -1.20 8.63
CA LYS A 80 9.50 -1.65 10.01
C LYS A 80 10.16 -0.73 11.04
N ASP A 81 11.40 -0.32 10.79
CA ASP A 81 12.15 0.58 11.68
C ASP A 81 11.50 1.98 11.73
N ALA A 82 10.83 2.39 10.64
CA ALA A 82 9.98 3.59 10.61
C ALA A 82 8.60 3.39 11.25
N GLY A 83 8.26 2.18 11.70
CA GLY A 83 6.95 1.86 12.26
C GLY A 83 5.84 1.69 11.22
N LEU A 84 6.18 1.44 9.95
CA LEU A 84 5.25 1.17 8.86
C LEU A 84 5.10 -0.33 8.60
N ASP A 85 4.03 -0.69 7.87
CA ASP A 85 3.82 -2.07 7.41
C ASP A 85 4.93 -2.49 6.42
N PRO A 86 5.77 -3.49 6.76
CA PRO A 86 6.83 -3.98 5.89
C PRO A 86 6.32 -4.60 4.57
N GLU A 87 5.06 -5.03 4.49
CA GLU A 87 4.49 -5.58 3.24
C GLU A 87 4.40 -4.54 2.12
N LYS A 88 4.40 -3.25 2.45
CA LYS A 88 4.52 -2.17 1.45
C LYS A 88 5.80 -2.23 0.62
N ALA A 89 6.86 -2.88 1.13
CA ALA A 89 8.10 -3.09 0.38
C ALA A 89 7.86 -3.80 -0.95
N ARG A 90 6.92 -4.74 -1.00
CA ARG A 90 6.56 -5.46 -2.24
C ARG A 90 5.93 -4.52 -3.26
N ILE A 91 4.99 -3.68 -2.81
CA ILE A 91 4.30 -2.70 -3.67
C ILE A 91 5.29 -1.66 -4.19
N LEU A 92 6.11 -1.10 -3.28
CA LEU A 92 7.13 -0.10 -3.62
C LEU A 92 8.12 -0.63 -4.65
N LYS A 93 8.71 -1.80 -4.40
CA LYS A 93 9.65 -2.45 -5.33
C LYS A 93 9.01 -2.77 -6.68
N ALA A 94 7.78 -3.29 -6.68
CA ALA A 94 7.04 -3.60 -7.90
C ALA A 94 6.74 -2.33 -8.72
N ALA A 95 6.35 -1.24 -8.04
CA ALA A 95 6.09 0.05 -8.68
C ALA A 95 7.36 0.63 -9.32
N LEU A 96 8.48 0.70 -8.58
CA LEU A 96 9.77 1.16 -9.09
C LEU A 96 10.26 0.30 -10.27
N GLY A 97 10.18 -1.01 -10.13
CA GLY A 97 10.56 -1.96 -11.19
C GLY A 97 9.71 -1.80 -12.45
N ARG A 98 8.39 -1.67 -12.29
CA ARG A 98 7.46 -1.47 -13.41
C ARG A 98 7.73 -0.16 -14.15
N LEU A 99 7.96 0.92 -13.40
CA LEU A 99 8.27 2.23 -13.97
C LEU A 99 9.57 2.15 -14.79
N PHE A 100 10.63 1.60 -14.20
CA PHE A 100 11.92 1.46 -14.86
C PHE A 100 11.84 0.62 -16.15
N VAL A 101 11.17 -0.54 -16.12
CA VAL A 101 10.98 -1.39 -17.30
C VAL A 101 10.23 -0.66 -18.41
N LYS A 102 9.27 0.22 -18.07
CA LYS A 102 8.46 0.95 -19.07
C LYS A 102 9.13 2.20 -19.61
N LYS A 103 9.99 2.85 -18.80
CA LYS A 103 10.51 4.19 -19.12
C LYS A 103 12.02 4.29 -19.08
N ASN A 104 12.71 3.25 -18.60
CA ASN A 104 14.15 3.21 -18.37
C ASN A 104 14.67 4.38 -17.48
N GLN A 105 13.77 4.92 -16.65
CA GLN A 105 14.06 5.99 -15.68
C GLN A 105 13.01 5.99 -14.56
N LEU A 106 13.34 6.57 -13.42
CA LEU A 106 12.45 6.75 -12.29
C LEU A 106 11.85 8.19 -12.27
N SER A 107 11.21 8.59 -13.40
CA SER A 107 10.41 9.81 -13.51
C SER A 107 9.04 9.48 -14.07
N MET A 108 8.03 10.24 -13.62
CA MET A 108 6.64 10.10 -14.05
C MET A 108 6.10 11.38 -14.69
N ASP A 109 6.94 12.39 -14.99
CA ASP A 109 6.54 13.69 -15.52
C ASP A 109 5.83 13.60 -16.86
N PHE A 110 6.08 12.53 -17.64
CA PHE A 110 5.35 12.27 -18.89
C PHE A 110 3.84 12.09 -18.68
N LEU A 111 3.38 11.75 -17.44
CA LEU A 111 1.96 11.62 -17.12
C LEU A 111 1.24 12.97 -17.12
N LEU A 112 1.93 14.07 -16.89
CA LEU A 112 1.36 15.42 -16.99
C LEU A 112 0.80 15.72 -18.39
N ASN A 113 1.34 15.05 -19.41
CA ASN A 113 0.88 15.17 -20.80
C ASN A 113 -0.18 14.12 -21.18
N TYR A 114 -0.59 13.26 -20.24
CA TYR A 114 -1.58 12.24 -20.52
C TYR A 114 -3.00 12.73 -20.20
N LYS A 115 -3.94 12.37 -21.08
CA LYS A 115 -5.36 12.54 -20.76
C LYS A 115 -5.76 11.58 -19.62
N GLU A 116 -6.78 11.97 -18.86
CA GLU A 116 -7.34 11.28 -17.70
C GLU A 116 -7.34 9.74 -17.84
N LYS A 117 -8.02 9.22 -18.86
CA LYS A 117 -8.11 7.76 -19.08
C LYS A 117 -6.75 7.11 -19.28
N LYS A 118 -5.86 7.73 -20.08
CA LYS A 118 -4.55 7.16 -20.39
C LYS A 118 -3.64 7.15 -19.16
N ALA A 119 -3.69 8.21 -18.32
CA ALA A 119 -2.96 8.26 -17.06
C ALA A 119 -3.47 7.20 -16.07
N HIS A 120 -4.79 7.09 -15.93
CA HIS A 120 -5.43 6.08 -15.09
C HIS A 120 -5.07 4.64 -15.52
N ASP A 121 -5.20 4.31 -16.80
CA ASP A 121 -4.87 2.98 -17.33
C ASP A 121 -3.38 2.65 -17.14
N PHE A 122 -2.50 3.64 -17.27
CA PHE A 122 -1.06 3.47 -17.02
C PHE A 122 -0.80 3.13 -15.54
N LEU A 123 -1.37 3.88 -14.60
CA LEU A 123 -1.20 3.65 -13.15
C LEU A 123 -1.86 2.35 -12.71
N LYS A 124 -3.04 2.01 -13.24
CA LYS A 124 -3.74 0.75 -12.93
C LYS A 124 -2.93 -0.49 -13.32
N ALA A 125 -2.01 -0.36 -14.27
CA ALA A 125 -1.14 -1.46 -14.67
C ALA A 125 0.03 -1.72 -13.69
N PHE A 126 0.17 -0.92 -12.62
CA PHE A 126 1.20 -1.14 -11.59
C PHE A 126 0.78 -2.30 -10.67
N PRO A 127 1.62 -3.33 -10.51
CA PRO A 127 1.26 -4.51 -9.72
C PRO A 127 1.03 -4.17 -8.25
N GLY A 128 -0.15 -4.49 -7.74
CA GLY A 128 -0.50 -4.32 -6.33
C GLY A 128 -0.68 -2.88 -5.87
N LEU A 129 -0.70 -1.90 -6.78
CA LEU A 129 -0.97 -0.50 -6.41
C LEU A 129 -2.43 -0.37 -5.96
N PRO A 130 -2.69 0.05 -4.69
CA PRO A 130 -4.05 0.18 -4.19
C PRO A 130 -4.82 1.30 -4.90
N SER A 131 -6.14 1.12 -5.10
CA SER A 131 -6.99 2.16 -5.70
C SER A 131 -6.92 3.51 -5.00
N PRO A 132 -6.88 3.61 -3.65
CA PRO A 132 -6.69 4.90 -2.99
C PRO A 132 -5.39 5.60 -3.38
N THR A 133 -4.29 4.87 -3.43
CA THR A 133 -2.97 5.40 -3.85
C THR A 133 -3.01 5.89 -5.31
N LEU A 134 -3.62 5.11 -6.21
CA LEU A 134 -3.81 5.50 -7.61
C LEU A 134 -4.60 6.81 -7.70
N ASN A 135 -5.72 6.89 -6.99
CA ASN A 135 -6.59 8.07 -7.02
C ASN A 135 -5.93 9.31 -6.39
N GLU A 136 -5.07 9.15 -5.37
CA GLU A 136 -4.26 10.24 -4.83
C GLU A 136 -3.31 10.81 -5.89
N ILE A 137 -2.60 9.97 -6.62
CA ILE A 137 -1.72 10.42 -7.71
C ILE A 137 -2.53 11.16 -8.77
N MET A 138 -3.68 10.61 -9.17
CA MET A 138 -4.56 11.21 -10.16
C MET A 138 -5.09 12.58 -9.73
N LEU A 139 -5.50 12.72 -8.46
CA LEU A 139 -6.08 13.96 -7.95
C LEU A 139 -5.00 14.99 -7.57
N LEU A 140 -4.00 14.58 -6.77
CA LEU A 140 -3.08 15.52 -6.12
C LEU A 140 -1.96 16.02 -7.03
N SER A 141 -1.47 15.17 -7.96
CA SER A 141 -0.39 15.58 -8.86
C SER A 141 -0.85 15.83 -10.29
N LEU A 142 -1.83 15.08 -10.78
CA LEU A 142 -2.29 15.20 -12.17
C LEU A 142 -3.54 16.09 -12.31
N GLY A 143 -4.21 16.46 -11.21
CA GLY A 143 -5.43 17.27 -11.24
C GLY A 143 -6.64 16.57 -11.89
N HIS A 144 -6.60 15.25 -12.04
CA HIS A 144 -7.69 14.48 -12.61
C HIS A 144 -8.73 14.11 -11.55
N PRO A 145 -10.02 14.06 -11.88
CA PRO A 145 -11.11 13.98 -10.91
C PRO A 145 -11.39 12.55 -10.42
N PHE A 146 -10.45 11.96 -9.72
CA PHE A 146 -10.59 10.68 -9.03
C PHE A 146 -10.47 10.90 -7.53
N PHE A 147 -11.56 10.67 -6.78
CA PHE A 147 -11.55 10.90 -5.35
C PHE A 147 -10.84 9.76 -4.59
N PRO A 148 -9.77 10.05 -3.83
CA PRO A 148 -9.07 9.02 -3.06
C PRO A 148 -9.89 8.62 -1.84
N VAL A 149 -10.11 7.32 -1.63
CA VAL A 149 -10.82 6.80 -0.46
C VAL A 149 -9.81 6.14 0.48
N THR A 150 -9.13 6.97 1.25
CA THR A 150 -8.23 6.56 2.33
C THR A 150 -9.01 6.27 3.62
N ASP A 151 -8.37 5.68 4.65
CA ASP A 151 -8.97 5.45 5.97
C ASP A 151 -9.59 6.74 6.56
N LYS A 152 -8.96 7.91 6.31
CA LYS A 152 -9.49 9.21 6.74
C LYS A 152 -10.82 9.51 6.06
N VAL A 153 -10.90 9.31 4.75
CA VAL A 153 -12.13 9.55 3.97
C VAL A 153 -13.22 8.56 4.37
N VAL A 154 -12.88 7.29 4.55
CA VAL A 154 -13.82 6.28 5.06
C VAL A 154 -14.41 6.70 6.41
N LYS A 155 -13.55 7.14 7.34
CA LYS A 155 -13.95 7.64 8.67
C LYS A 155 -14.94 8.79 8.57
N VAL A 156 -14.72 9.75 7.65
CA VAL A 156 -15.66 10.85 7.39
C VAL A 156 -16.97 10.32 6.83
N CYS A 157 -16.92 9.44 5.83
CA CYS A 157 -18.13 8.88 5.19
C CYS A 157 -19.00 8.09 6.18
N HIS A 158 -18.39 7.42 7.16
CA HIS A 158 -19.12 6.82 8.28
C HIS A 158 -19.74 7.87 9.20
N ALA A 159 -19.00 8.91 9.54
CA ALA A 159 -19.48 9.97 10.44
C ALA A 159 -20.67 10.76 9.87
N ILE A 160 -20.83 10.77 8.55
CA ILE A 160 -21.95 11.43 7.86
C ILE A 160 -22.98 10.43 7.32
N ASP A 161 -22.97 9.18 7.75
CA ASP A 161 -23.90 8.11 7.36
C ASP A 161 -23.98 7.84 5.84
N VAL A 162 -22.91 8.08 5.09
CA VAL A 162 -22.86 7.85 3.65
C VAL A 162 -22.28 6.48 3.31
N ALA A 163 -21.40 5.95 4.15
CA ALA A 163 -20.82 4.62 4.01
C ALA A 163 -21.26 3.66 5.12
N THR A 164 -21.27 2.37 4.83
CA THR A 164 -21.47 1.28 5.79
C THR A 164 -20.16 0.53 6.00
N GLU A 165 -20.04 -0.28 7.06
CA GLU A 165 -18.81 -1.03 7.38
C GLU A 165 -18.36 -1.98 6.25
N ASP A 166 -19.31 -2.53 5.48
CA ASP A 166 -19.06 -3.46 4.38
C ASP A 166 -19.02 -2.77 3.00
N GLN A 167 -18.98 -1.43 2.96
CA GLN A 167 -18.98 -0.68 1.69
C GLN A 167 -17.70 -0.93 0.92
N ASP A 168 -17.82 -1.29 -0.37
CA ASP A 168 -16.69 -1.40 -1.28
C ASP A 168 -16.02 -0.02 -1.50
N ILE A 169 -14.69 0.00 -1.42
CA ILE A 169 -13.89 1.24 -1.52
C ILE A 169 -13.99 1.85 -2.92
N ASP A 170 -14.03 1.02 -3.96
CA ASP A 170 -14.11 1.51 -5.34
C ASP A 170 -15.51 2.06 -5.65
N GLU A 171 -16.58 1.44 -5.12
CA GLU A 171 -17.92 1.99 -5.19
C GLU A 171 -18.05 3.32 -4.45
N LEU A 172 -17.42 3.44 -3.27
CA LEU A 172 -17.40 4.69 -2.51
C LEU A 172 -16.62 5.78 -3.24
N ALA A 173 -15.48 5.45 -3.84
CA ALA A 173 -14.70 6.36 -4.66
C ALA A 173 -15.49 6.87 -5.87
N GLN A 174 -16.25 5.99 -6.53
CA GLN A 174 -17.12 6.37 -7.63
C GLN A 174 -18.25 7.28 -7.16
N LEU A 175 -18.91 6.95 -6.04
CA LEU A 175 -19.96 7.80 -5.45
C LEU A 175 -19.46 9.22 -5.14
N LEU A 176 -18.29 9.33 -4.52
CA LEU A 176 -17.68 10.63 -4.17
C LEU A 176 -17.29 11.40 -5.44
N SER A 177 -16.67 10.72 -6.41
CA SER A 177 -16.28 11.33 -7.68
C SER A 177 -17.48 11.85 -8.48
N ASP A 178 -18.60 11.12 -8.46
CA ASP A 178 -19.86 11.55 -9.13
C ASP A 178 -20.58 12.68 -8.36
N SER A 179 -20.43 12.70 -7.03
CA SER A 179 -21.16 13.64 -6.16
C SER A 179 -20.51 15.02 -6.07
N ILE A 180 -19.18 15.07 -6.23
CA ILE A 180 -18.37 16.28 -6.02
C ILE A 180 -18.00 16.90 -7.37
N PRO A 181 -18.25 18.22 -7.57
CA PRO A 181 -17.83 18.91 -8.79
C PRO A 181 -16.32 18.82 -9.00
N LYS A 182 -15.87 18.54 -10.23
CA LYS A 182 -14.44 18.36 -10.56
C LYS A 182 -13.54 19.49 -10.01
N LYS A 183 -13.99 20.74 -10.12
CA LYS A 183 -13.24 21.92 -9.64
C LYS A 183 -13.10 21.99 -8.11
N GLN A 184 -13.99 21.34 -7.36
CA GLN A 184 -13.98 21.35 -5.90
C GLN A 184 -13.35 20.09 -5.32
N MET A 185 -13.02 19.10 -6.14
CA MET A 185 -12.65 17.76 -5.68
C MET A 185 -11.37 17.79 -4.84
N LEU A 186 -10.35 18.52 -5.27
CA LEU A 186 -9.10 18.67 -4.52
C LEU A 186 -9.34 19.31 -3.15
N LYS A 187 -10.07 20.43 -3.12
CA LYS A 187 -10.42 21.11 -1.87
C LYS A 187 -11.26 20.23 -0.95
N ALA A 188 -12.25 19.51 -1.51
CA ALA A 188 -13.09 18.59 -0.75
C ALA A 188 -12.28 17.45 -0.13
N TYR A 189 -11.27 16.92 -0.82
CA TYR A 189 -10.38 15.90 -0.27
C TYR A 189 -9.60 16.44 0.94
N HIS A 190 -9.00 17.64 0.84
CA HIS A 190 -8.31 18.27 1.96
C HIS A 190 -9.22 18.57 3.15
N LEU A 191 -10.45 19.04 2.88
CA LEU A 191 -11.47 19.26 3.93
C LEU A 191 -11.85 17.96 4.64
N PHE A 192 -12.01 16.87 3.89
CA PHE A 192 -12.29 15.56 4.48
C PHE A 192 -11.10 15.07 5.33
N CYS A 193 -9.87 15.28 4.87
CA CYS A 193 -8.69 14.93 5.66
C CYS A 193 -8.61 15.73 6.97
N ALA A 194 -8.84 17.06 6.92
CA ALA A 194 -8.85 17.92 8.11
C ALA A 194 -9.96 17.52 9.09
N TYR A 195 -11.17 17.30 8.59
CA TYR A 195 -12.28 16.84 9.44
C TYR A 195 -12.04 15.46 10.05
N ALA A 196 -11.40 14.54 9.30
CA ALA A 196 -11.05 13.23 9.81
C ALA A 196 -10.07 13.28 11.00
N ASP A 197 -9.16 14.27 11.00
CA ASP A 197 -8.20 14.47 12.08
C ASP A 197 -8.88 14.98 13.37
N ASP A 198 -9.93 15.80 13.24
CA ASP A 198 -10.75 16.28 14.36
C ASP A 198 -11.74 15.24 14.90
N LEU A 199 -12.12 14.26 14.09
CA LEU A 199 -12.99 13.18 14.54
C LEU A 199 -12.26 12.31 15.58
N LYS A 200 -12.87 12.09 16.74
CA LYS A 200 -12.35 11.17 17.76
C LYS A 200 -12.04 9.80 17.16
N PRO A 201 -10.94 9.14 17.56
CA PRO A 201 -10.59 7.83 17.04
C PRO A 201 -11.71 6.82 17.31
N VAL A 202 -12.31 6.30 16.25
CA VAL A 202 -13.21 5.15 16.36
C VAL A 202 -12.33 3.96 16.76
N LYS A 203 -12.64 3.31 17.89
CA LYS A 203 -11.93 2.09 18.31
C LYS A 203 -12.10 1.06 17.21
N LYS A 204 -11.03 0.75 16.46
CA LYS A 204 -11.05 -0.32 15.46
C LYS A 204 -11.51 -1.61 16.13
N PRO A 205 -12.52 -2.32 15.63
CA PRO A 205 -12.85 -3.64 16.14
C PRO A 205 -11.60 -4.51 15.97
N LYS A 206 -11.17 -5.18 17.04
CA LYS A 206 -10.05 -6.14 16.98
C LYS A 206 -10.38 -7.14 15.88
N LYS A 207 -9.59 -7.19 14.81
CA LYS A 207 -9.67 -8.25 13.80
C LYS A 207 -9.48 -9.57 14.53
N THR A 208 -10.57 -10.27 14.79
CA THR A 208 -10.54 -11.66 15.24
C THR A 208 -9.97 -12.47 14.10
N ALA A 209 -8.74 -12.93 14.26
CA ALA A 209 -8.12 -13.85 13.34
C ALA A 209 -9.06 -15.03 13.14
N LYS A 210 -9.65 -15.17 11.95
CA LYS A 210 -10.38 -16.38 11.55
C LYS A 210 -9.38 -17.53 11.59
N LYS A 211 -9.46 -18.32 12.67
CA LYS A 211 -8.78 -19.61 12.76
C LYS A 211 -9.33 -20.48 11.62
N SER A 212 -8.50 -20.80 10.66
CA SER A 212 -8.77 -21.86 9.70
C SER A 212 -9.04 -23.17 10.45
N PRO A 213 -10.07 -23.93 10.07
CA PRO A 213 -10.35 -25.20 10.76
C PRO A 213 -9.23 -26.20 10.47
N ALA A 214 -8.54 -26.58 11.53
CA ALA A 214 -7.53 -27.65 11.50
C ALA A 214 -8.21 -28.96 11.06
N LYS A 215 -7.75 -29.54 9.95
CA LYS A 215 -8.08 -30.92 9.56
C LYS A 215 -7.55 -31.87 10.63
N LYS A 216 -8.46 -32.59 11.28
CA LYS A 216 -8.16 -33.73 12.16
C LYS A 216 -7.42 -34.79 11.38
N PRO A 217 -6.30 -35.34 11.90
CA PRO A 217 -5.74 -36.59 11.35
C PRO A 217 -6.57 -37.79 11.83
N ALA A 218 -6.97 -38.61 10.88
CA ALA A 218 -7.66 -39.87 11.14
C ALA A 218 -6.70 -40.86 11.81
N ALA A 219 -7.17 -41.42 12.93
CA ALA A 219 -6.52 -42.50 13.66
C ALA A 219 -6.47 -43.80 12.83
N LYS A 220 -5.30 -44.41 12.69
CA LYS A 220 -5.16 -45.82 12.29
C LYS A 220 -4.53 -46.61 13.43
N LYS A 221 -5.26 -47.66 13.76
CA LYS A 221 -5.03 -48.63 14.85
C LYS A 221 -3.76 -49.43 14.66
N THR A 222 -3.11 -49.64 15.77
CA THR A 222 -2.22 -50.67 16.26
C THR A 222 -2.14 -52.02 15.53
N ALA A 223 -0.91 -52.51 15.32
CA ALA A 223 -0.59 -53.93 15.56
C ALA A 223 0.90 -54.09 15.93
N LYS A 224 1.09 -54.80 17.04
CA LYS A 224 2.32 -55.26 17.72
C LYS A 224 3.24 -56.13 16.84
N LYS A 225 4.53 -55.99 16.97
CA LYS A 225 5.45 -57.07 17.44
C LYS A 225 6.91 -56.62 17.40
N ALA A 226 7.57 -56.73 18.52
CA ALA A 226 9.02 -56.79 18.68
C ALA A 226 9.44 -58.28 18.66
N PRO A 227 10.73 -58.70 18.83
CA PRO A 227 12.02 -58.02 18.78
C PRO A 227 13.13 -58.87 18.06
N ALA A 228 14.32 -58.35 18.09
CA ALA A 228 15.60 -59.07 18.23
C ALA A 228 16.65 -58.87 17.14
N LYS A 229 17.71 -58.29 17.56
CA LYS A 229 19.09 -58.72 17.79
C LYS A 229 20.12 -58.58 16.66
N LYS A 230 21.20 -57.87 17.05
CA LYS A 230 22.64 -58.13 16.82
C LYS A 230 23.16 -58.10 15.37
N ALA A 231 24.25 -57.62 15.04
CA ALA A 231 25.51 -57.17 15.63
C ALA A 231 26.42 -56.72 14.48
N ALA A 232 27.20 -55.74 14.75
CA ALA A 232 28.67 -55.73 14.72
C ALA A 232 29.43 -55.74 13.39
N SER A 233 30.36 -54.87 13.41
CA SER A 233 31.77 -54.89 12.95
C SER A 233 32.01 -54.40 11.52
N ALA A 234 32.72 -53.41 11.38
CA ALA A 234 34.10 -53.04 11.60
C ALA A 234 34.95 -53.05 10.33
N LYS A 235 35.70 -52.04 10.26
CA LYS A 235 37.05 -51.89 9.69
C LYS A 235 37.27 -51.58 8.20
N LYS A 236 37.88 -50.43 8.07
CA LYS A 236 39.29 -50.20 7.60
C LYS A 236 39.49 -50.37 6.09
N THR A 237 40.15 -49.62 5.38
CA THR A 237 41.37 -48.80 5.45
C THR A 237 41.66 -48.22 4.07
N THR A 238 42.19 -47.07 4.07
CA THR A 238 43.45 -46.56 3.53
C THR A 238 43.67 -46.34 2.05
N LYS A 239 44.06 -45.09 1.84
CA LYS A 239 45.31 -44.61 1.18
C LYS A 239 45.33 -44.53 -0.36
N LYS A 240 45.69 -43.45 -0.77
CA LYS A 240 46.93 -42.80 -1.31
C LYS A 240 46.67 -42.22 -2.71
N ALA A 241 46.77 -40.97 -2.83
CA ALA A 241 47.93 -40.16 -3.23
C ALA A 241 48.23 -40.14 -4.74
N ALA A 242 48.28 -39.05 -5.28
CA ALA A 242 49.41 -38.27 -5.77
C ALA A 242 49.25 -37.72 -7.22
N LYS A 243 49.41 -36.42 -7.30
CA LYS A 243 50.31 -35.69 -8.21
C LYS A 243 50.14 -35.83 -9.73
N LYS A 244 49.81 -34.75 -10.42
CA LYS A 244 50.80 -33.92 -11.14
C LYS A 244 50.11 -32.84 -11.98
N LYS A 245 50.50 -31.64 -11.77
CA LYS A 245 50.65 -30.57 -12.78
C LYS A 245 51.83 -30.94 -13.69
N PRO A 246 52.16 -30.25 -14.81
CA PRO A 246 51.64 -28.97 -15.34
C PRO A 246 51.71 -28.84 -16.90
N LYS A 247 51.44 -27.59 -17.39
CA LYS A 247 51.87 -26.96 -18.66
C LYS A 247 51.12 -27.35 -19.94
N LYS A 248 50.55 -26.48 -20.60
CA LYS A 248 51.01 -25.32 -21.36
C LYS A 248 49.91 -24.26 -21.44
#